data_9bb47bec0baae7d89c947d1d0ec25f4e
#
_entry.id   9bb47bec0baae7d89c947d1d0ec25f4e
#
_cell.length_a   1.000
_cell.length_b   1.000
_cell.length_c   1.000
_cell.angle_alpha   90.00
_cell.angle_beta   90.00
_cell.angle_gamma   90.00
#
_symmetry.space_group_name_H-M   'P 1'
#
loop_
_entity.id
_entity.type
_entity.pdbx_description
1 polymer ?
#
loop_
_entity_poly.entity_id
_entity_poly.type
_entity_poly.pdbx_seq_one_letter_code
_entity_poly.pdbx_strand_id
1 'polypeptide(L)'
;ENYVGKPTRFIKLQNLTDRLGGAQIYAKMVSDANGGAHKIYNAITHAMLCKKAKKKYICTDTGAGYNGKMFSMVAKKFGLRCKVFMGTRDIERQKPNCDAIRKNGAEIIPVNSGSKTLVDAVSECIRYWVSNCDKVHMGIGSLVGPNIFVKICGYSTAQISRELKIQLNEEFGEIPSKLKLINCVGGGSSAYGFWSEFIDYNKNQVELIGVEAGGPKKSKLHAAPLSKNSKVGVLHGAAAYCVQNSDGQINETESISSGLDYPSVSPIHCLLKDVGRARYTYATDEEALDAYKLITELEEISPSLEPAHAFAEAIKIAPRLNGSNIIVVDSCGDSLKDKDIIKKRLGSYTR
;
A
#
# COMPACT_ATOMS: atom_id res chain seq x y z
N GLU A 1 -1.30 5.77 19.96
CA GLU A 1 -1.47 7.05 19.25
C GLU A 1 -0.15 7.79 19.11
N ASN A 2 0.50 8.18 20.20
CA ASN A 2 1.75 8.96 20.16
C ASN A 2 2.88 8.29 19.36
N TYR A 3 2.99 6.95 19.38
CA TYR A 3 4.04 6.25 18.65
C TYR A 3 3.79 6.18 17.13
N VAL A 4 2.55 6.16 16.70
CA VAL A 4 2.18 6.21 15.27
C VAL A 4 2.29 7.63 14.72
N GLY A 5 2.12 8.65 15.57
CA GLY A 5 2.04 10.05 15.12
C GLY A 5 0.66 10.40 14.57
N LYS A 6 -0.39 10.03 15.30
CA LYS A 6 -1.80 10.31 14.95
C LYS A 6 -2.33 11.57 15.64
N PRO A 7 -3.32 12.26 15.02
CA PRO A 7 -3.82 12.08 13.65
C PRO A 7 -2.82 12.55 12.60
N THR A 8 -2.82 11.88 11.44
CA THR A 8 -2.06 12.35 10.28
C THR A 8 -2.82 13.47 9.57
N ARG A 9 -2.11 14.38 8.88
CA ARG A 9 -2.73 15.56 8.25
C ARG A 9 -3.75 15.17 7.19
N PHE A 10 -4.78 16.01 7.08
CA PHE A 10 -5.72 16.07 5.97
C PHE A 10 -5.59 17.47 5.36
N ILE A 11 -5.14 17.57 4.11
CA ILE A 11 -4.77 18.83 3.48
C ILE A 11 -5.46 19.00 2.13
N LYS A 12 -5.88 20.22 1.82
CA LYS A 12 -6.32 20.60 0.48
C LYS A 12 -5.12 20.81 -0.42
N LEU A 13 -5.14 20.23 -1.60
CA LEU A 13 -4.14 20.44 -2.65
C LEU A 13 -4.62 21.60 -3.54
N GLN A 14 -4.43 22.82 -3.04
CA GLN A 14 -5.02 24.00 -3.66
C GLN A 14 -4.43 24.30 -5.03
N ASN A 15 -3.09 24.27 -5.15
CA ASN A 15 -2.42 24.58 -6.42
C ASN A 15 -2.76 23.54 -7.50
N LEU A 16 -2.89 22.26 -7.10
CA LEU A 16 -3.31 21.20 -8.01
C LEU A 16 -4.77 21.36 -8.42
N THR A 17 -5.65 21.70 -7.47
CA THR A 17 -7.07 21.97 -7.73
C THR A 17 -7.21 23.11 -8.73
N ASP A 18 -6.52 24.22 -8.54
CA ASP A 18 -6.59 25.38 -9.40
C ASP A 18 -5.98 25.10 -10.80
N ARG A 19 -4.89 24.35 -10.82
CA ARG A 19 -4.21 23.95 -12.07
C ARG A 19 -5.07 23.07 -12.97
N LEU A 20 -5.83 22.12 -12.38
CA LEU A 20 -6.64 21.14 -13.11
C LEU A 20 -8.06 21.63 -13.39
N GLY A 21 -8.60 22.45 -12.49
CA GLY A 21 -10.02 22.80 -12.47
C GLY A 21 -10.90 21.61 -12.09
N GLY A 22 -12.22 21.78 -12.10
CA GLY A 22 -13.18 20.72 -11.82
C GLY A 22 -13.33 20.37 -10.35
N ALA A 23 -13.04 19.13 -9.94
CA ALA A 23 -13.18 18.69 -8.55
C ALA A 23 -12.15 19.31 -7.61
N GLN A 24 -12.52 19.51 -6.35
CA GLN A 24 -11.57 19.87 -5.28
C GLN A 24 -10.77 18.63 -4.85
N ILE A 25 -9.45 18.76 -4.72
CA ILE A 25 -8.55 17.66 -4.42
C ILE A 25 -7.94 17.83 -3.04
N TYR A 26 -8.02 16.79 -2.24
CA TYR A 26 -7.44 16.68 -0.90
C TYR A 26 -6.52 15.47 -0.81
N ALA A 27 -5.57 15.51 0.12
CA ALA A 27 -4.72 14.39 0.47
C ALA A 27 -4.85 14.03 1.95
N LYS A 28 -5.05 12.74 2.25
CA LYS A 28 -4.83 12.18 3.58
C LYS A 28 -3.38 11.75 3.69
N MET A 29 -2.59 12.46 4.49
CA MET A 29 -1.14 12.32 4.57
C MET A 29 -0.74 11.19 5.52
N VAL A 30 -1.07 9.94 5.19
CA VAL A 30 -0.68 8.78 6.00
C VAL A 30 0.85 8.55 5.98
N SER A 31 1.55 9.15 5.03
CA SER A 31 3.00 9.27 5.01
C SER A 31 3.61 10.02 6.21
N ASP A 32 2.82 10.84 6.92
CA ASP A 32 3.27 11.50 8.14
C ASP A 32 3.39 10.54 9.34
N ALA A 33 2.81 9.34 9.25
CA ALA A 33 2.94 8.34 10.28
C ALA A 33 4.40 7.93 10.51
N ASN A 34 4.73 7.59 11.76
CA ASN A 34 6.10 7.23 12.14
C ASN A 34 6.67 6.13 11.25
N GLY A 35 7.80 6.43 10.62
CA GLY A 35 8.47 5.57 9.65
C GLY A 35 8.05 5.83 8.20
N GLY A 36 7.12 6.76 7.93
CA GLY A 36 6.82 7.27 6.60
C GLY A 36 5.82 6.44 5.79
N ALA A 37 5.05 5.52 6.41
CA ALA A 37 4.07 4.72 5.67
C ALA A 37 3.01 4.04 6.56
N HIS A 38 1.85 3.72 5.97
CA HIS A 38 0.73 3.03 6.60
C HIS A 38 1.08 1.67 7.26
N LYS A 39 2.16 1.05 6.86
CA LYS A 39 2.60 -0.26 7.37
C LYS A 39 2.83 -0.29 8.89
N ILE A 40 3.05 0.88 9.51
CA ILE A 40 3.24 1.00 10.96
C ILE A 40 2.02 0.50 11.74
N TYR A 41 0.80 0.70 11.23
CA TYR A 41 -0.43 0.24 11.87
C TYR A 41 -0.46 -1.28 12.02
N ASN A 42 -0.11 -2.00 10.93
CA ASN A 42 -0.02 -3.46 10.93
C ASN A 42 1.09 -3.96 11.88
N ALA A 43 2.28 -3.34 11.80
CA ALA A 43 3.43 -3.76 12.60
C ALA A 43 3.15 -3.67 14.10
N ILE A 44 2.50 -2.60 14.56
CA ILE A 44 2.14 -2.42 15.97
C ILE A 44 1.14 -3.49 16.41
N THR A 45 0.07 -3.71 15.64
CA THR A 45 -0.95 -4.71 15.99
C THR A 45 -0.36 -6.10 16.07
N HIS A 46 0.47 -6.50 15.11
CA HIS A 46 1.15 -7.79 15.13
C HIS A 46 2.13 -7.93 16.29
N ALA A 47 2.86 -6.87 16.65
CA ALA A 47 3.75 -6.89 17.80
C ALA A 47 2.98 -7.05 19.12
N MET A 48 1.84 -6.37 19.27
CA MET A 48 0.95 -6.53 20.42
C MET A 48 0.39 -7.95 20.51
N LEU A 49 -0.06 -8.53 19.40
CA LEU A 49 -0.52 -9.92 19.33
C LEU A 49 0.61 -10.91 19.67
N CYS A 50 1.80 -10.69 19.13
CA CYS A 50 2.98 -11.48 19.45
C CYS A 50 3.28 -11.51 20.96
N LYS A 51 3.25 -10.33 21.61
CA LYS A 51 3.43 -10.20 23.07
C LYS A 51 2.31 -10.88 23.84
N LYS A 52 1.04 -10.67 23.44
CA LYS A 52 -0.12 -11.30 24.09
C LYS A 52 -0.06 -12.82 23.99
N ALA A 53 0.42 -13.35 22.87
CA ALA A 53 0.64 -14.77 22.66
C ALA A 53 1.91 -15.30 23.33
N LYS A 54 2.64 -14.48 24.09
CA LYS A 54 3.90 -14.81 24.79
C LYS A 54 5.01 -15.33 23.88
N LYS A 55 4.96 -14.98 22.57
CA LYS A 55 5.98 -15.34 21.60
C LYS A 55 7.15 -14.35 21.66
N LYS A 56 8.34 -14.82 21.38
CA LYS A 56 9.58 -14.02 21.45
C LYS A 56 10.04 -13.51 20.08
N TYR A 57 9.57 -14.15 19.01
CA TYR A 57 9.98 -13.87 17.65
C TYR A 57 8.79 -13.41 16.81
N ILE A 58 9.04 -12.40 16.00
CA ILE A 58 8.15 -12.03 14.91
C ILE A 58 8.90 -12.24 13.58
N CYS A 59 8.28 -12.89 12.62
CA CYS A 59 8.79 -12.95 11.26
C CYS A 59 7.88 -12.16 10.33
N THR A 60 8.44 -11.59 9.28
CA THR A 60 7.72 -10.85 8.26
C THR A 60 8.44 -10.95 6.92
N ASP A 61 7.73 -10.68 5.85
CA ASP A 61 8.25 -10.55 4.50
C ASP A 61 8.45 -9.08 4.12
N THR A 62 9.26 -8.84 3.11
CA THR A 62 9.36 -7.52 2.48
C THR A 62 9.92 -7.60 1.07
N GLY A 63 9.41 -6.78 0.15
CA GLY A 63 10.01 -6.53 -1.15
C GLY A 63 10.73 -5.18 -1.17
N ALA A 64 9.97 -4.09 -1.14
CA ALA A 64 10.51 -2.72 -1.10
C ALA A 64 11.29 -2.35 0.17
N GLY A 65 11.27 -3.20 1.20
CA GLY A 65 11.91 -2.93 2.48
C GLY A 65 11.05 -2.19 3.50
N TYR A 66 9.99 -1.48 3.11
CA TYR A 66 9.16 -0.73 4.07
C TYR A 66 8.49 -1.62 5.11
N ASN A 67 7.93 -2.74 4.69
CA ASN A 67 7.31 -3.67 5.63
C ASN A 67 8.33 -4.16 6.66
N GLY A 68 9.48 -4.63 6.19
CA GLY A 68 10.59 -5.07 7.06
C GLY A 68 11.10 -3.96 7.98
N LYS A 69 11.25 -2.73 7.46
CA LYS A 69 11.64 -1.57 8.27
C LYS A 69 10.65 -1.30 9.40
N MET A 70 9.33 -1.28 9.11
CA MET A 70 8.31 -1.04 10.13
C MET A 70 8.26 -2.15 11.17
N PHE A 71 8.28 -3.41 10.76
CA PHE A 71 8.29 -4.53 11.68
C PHE A 71 9.56 -4.57 12.54
N SER A 72 10.73 -4.29 11.98
CA SER A 72 11.98 -4.22 12.74
C SER A 72 11.98 -3.08 13.76
N MET A 73 11.48 -1.91 13.38
CA MET A 73 11.36 -0.74 14.27
C MET A 73 10.41 -1.00 15.43
N VAL A 74 9.24 -1.58 15.14
CA VAL A 74 8.25 -1.91 16.16
C VAL A 74 8.72 -3.07 17.03
N ALA A 75 9.32 -4.10 16.46
CA ALA A 75 9.88 -5.22 17.23
C ALA A 75 10.91 -4.74 18.25
N LYS A 76 11.81 -3.84 17.84
CA LYS A 76 12.76 -3.18 18.75
C LYS A 76 12.06 -2.46 19.90
N LYS A 77 11.00 -1.67 19.58
CA LYS A 77 10.21 -0.95 20.59
C LYS A 77 9.54 -1.88 21.60
N PHE A 78 9.08 -3.05 21.16
CA PHE A 78 8.38 -4.03 22.00
C PHE A 78 9.31 -5.08 22.64
N GLY A 79 10.62 -5.00 22.43
CA GLY A 79 11.59 -5.99 22.92
C GLY A 79 11.41 -7.38 22.30
N LEU A 80 11.02 -7.44 21.03
CA LEU A 80 10.86 -8.67 20.25
C LEU A 80 12.05 -8.87 19.31
N ARG A 81 12.42 -10.12 19.06
CA ARG A 81 13.35 -10.46 17.97
C ARG A 81 12.58 -10.49 16.65
N CYS A 82 13.19 -9.96 15.59
CA CYS A 82 12.55 -9.86 14.27
C CYS A 82 13.40 -10.54 13.20
N LYS A 83 12.75 -11.37 12.38
CA LYS A 83 13.30 -11.94 11.15
C LYS A 83 12.55 -11.40 9.95
N VAL A 84 13.27 -10.86 8.98
CA VAL A 84 12.71 -10.26 7.76
C VAL A 84 13.14 -11.09 6.56
N PHE A 85 12.19 -11.76 5.92
CA PHE A 85 12.42 -12.51 4.68
C PHE A 85 12.39 -11.57 3.49
N MET A 86 13.43 -11.59 2.66
CA MET A 86 13.56 -10.69 1.52
C MET A 86 14.26 -11.38 0.36
N GLY A 87 13.71 -11.25 -0.84
CA GLY A 87 14.32 -11.80 -2.03
C GLY A 87 15.70 -11.17 -2.30
N THR A 88 16.67 -11.98 -2.74
CA THR A 88 18.04 -11.47 -2.98
C THR A 88 18.09 -10.38 -4.03
N ARG A 89 17.25 -10.45 -5.07
CA ARG A 89 17.10 -9.38 -6.07
C ARG A 89 16.60 -8.07 -5.46
N ASP A 90 15.69 -8.15 -4.47
CA ASP A 90 15.18 -6.98 -3.77
C ASP A 90 16.21 -6.43 -2.76
N ILE A 91 16.99 -7.29 -2.09
CA ILE A 91 18.09 -6.87 -1.21
C ILE A 91 19.11 -6.01 -1.96
N GLU A 92 19.48 -6.41 -3.17
CA GLU A 92 20.41 -5.66 -4.01
C GLU A 92 19.88 -4.28 -4.41
N ARG A 93 18.57 -4.19 -4.67
CA ARG A 93 17.90 -2.96 -5.09
C ARG A 93 17.60 -1.99 -3.94
N GLN A 94 17.44 -2.50 -2.73
CA GLN A 94 16.90 -1.78 -1.58
C GLN A 94 17.89 -1.70 -0.40
N LYS A 95 19.18 -1.53 -0.68
CA LYS A 95 20.25 -1.45 0.32
C LYS A 95 19.94 -0.49 1.48
N PRO A 96 19.46 0.75 1.27
CA PRO A 96 19.17 1.68 2.38
C PRO A 96 18.14 1.15 3.37
N ASN A 97 17.10 0.46 2.87
CA ASN A 97 16.10 -0.17 3.73
C ASN A 97 16.66 -1.38 4.47
N CYS A 98 17.51 -2.17 3.82
CA CYS A 98 18.21 -3.28 4.47
C CYS A 98 19.09 -2.79 5.65
N ASP A 99 19.79 -1.68 5.46
CA ASP A 99 20.61 -1.08 6.51
C ASP A 99 19.75 -0.56 7.68
N ALA A 100 18.60 0.05 7.38
CA ALA A 100 17.64 0.47 8.41
C ALA A 100 17.09 -0.73 9.20
N ILE A 101 16.76 -1.84 8.52
CA ILE A 101 16.29 -3.08 9.16
C ILE A 101 17.37 -3.63 10.12
N ARG A 102 18.62 -3.73 9.66
CA ARG A 102 19.74 -4.19 10.48
C ARG A 102 20.03 -3.25 11.67
N LYS A 103 19.98 -1.94 11.45
CA LYS A 103 20.15 -0.91 12.51
C LYS A 103 19.08 -1.02 13.60
N ASN A 104 17.91 -1.50 13.26
CA ASN A 104 16.85 -1.81 14.22
C ASN A 104 17.08 -3.13 14.99
N GLY A 105 18.11 -3.90 14.65
CA GLY A 105 18.46 -5.18 15.29
C GLY A 105 17.69 -6.39 14.73
N ALA A 106 17.07 -6.26 13.55
CA ALA A 106 16.42 -7.38 12.89
C ALA A 106 17.39 -8.13 11.97
N GLU A 107 17.16 -9.45 11.85
CA GLU A 107 17.87 -10.34 10.94
C GLU A 107 17.17 -10.36 9.58
N ILE A 108 17.92 -10.12 8.49
CA ILE A 108 17.42 -10.31 7.12
C ILE A 108 17.75 -11.73 6.69
N ILE A 109 16.73 -12.48 6.30
CA ILE A 109 16.83 -13.82 5.73
C ILE A 109 16.73 -13.70 4.21
N PRO A 110 17.85 -13.90 3.49
CA PRO A 110 17.86 -13.80 2.04
C PRO A 110 17.14 -15.01 1.41
N VAL A 111 16.25 -14.74 0.47
CA VAL A 111 15.50 -15.77 -0.27
C VAL A 111 16.03 -15.85 -1.69
N ASN A 112 16.56 -17.04 -2.04
CA ASN A 112 17.19 -17.32 -3.33
C ASN A 112 16.32 -18.17 -4.27
N SER A 113 15.14 -18.60 -3.82
CA SER A 113 14.19 -19.39 -4.62
C SER A 113 13.39 -18.52 -5.61
N GLY A 114 12.89 -19.15 -6.63
CA GLY A 114 11.99 -18.54 -7.62
C GLY A 114 12.50 -17.28 -8.29
N SER A 115 11.68 -16.25 -8.37
CA SER A 115 12.01 -14.94 -8.93
C SER A 115 12.96 -14.11 -8.05
N LYS A 116 13.21 -14.57 -6.83
CA LYS A 116 14.03 -13.88 -5.80
C LYS A 116 13.46 -12.50 -5.41
N THR A 117 12.14 -12.39 -5.42
CA THR A 117 11.37 -11.16 -5.13
C THR A 117 10.37 -11.38 -3.99
N LEU A 118 9.47 -10.40 -3.79
CA LEU A 118 8.47 -10.40 -2.74
C LEU A 118 7.63 -11.68 -2.68
N VAL A 119 7.22 -12.25 -3.82
CA VAL A 119 6.37 -13.46 -3.85
C VAL A 119 7.05 -14.64 -3.14
N ASP A 120 8.34 -14.83 -3.44
CA ASP A 120 9.12 -15.91 -2.82
C ASP A 120 9.42 -15.62 -1.36
N ALA A 121 9.68 -14.35 -1.03
CA ALA A 121 9.88 -13.92 0.36
C ALA A 121 8.64 -14.21 1.22
N VAL A 122 7.43 -13.94 0.73
CA VAL A 122 6.17 -14.29 1.43
C VAL A 122 6.07 -15.80 1.60
N SER A 123 6.33 -16.59 0.54
CA SER A 123 6.26 -18.05 0.58
C SER A 123 7.21 -18.64 1.62
N GLU A 124 8.47 -18.18 1.66
CA GLU A 124 9.46 -18.64 2.64
C GLU A 124 9.13 -18.19 4.06
N CYS A 125 8.60 -16.99 4.23
CA CYS A 125 8.16 -16.50 5.54
C CYS A 125 7.01 -17.38 6.08
N ILE A 126 6.04 -17.74 5.25
CA ILE A 126 4.94 -18.63 5.62
C ILE A 126 5.49 -20.03 6.00
N ARG A 127 6.37 -20.63 5.19
CA ARG A 127 7.00 -21.94 5.50
C ARG A 127 7.73 -21.90 6.84
N TYR A 128 8.53 -20.87 7.06
CA TYR A 128 9.25 -20.69 8.32
C TYR A 128 8.28 -20.56 9.50
N TRP A 129 7.25 -19.76 9.37
CA TRP A 129 6.25 -19.57 10.42
C TRP A 129 5.50 -20.87 10.74
N VAL A 130 5.00 -21.60 9.74
CA VAL A 130 4.29 -22.86 9.95
C VAL A 130 5.17 -23.87 10.69
N SER A 131 6.44 -23.95 10.34
CA SER A 131 7.41 -24.87 10.98
C SER A 131 7.82 -24.43 12.40
N ASN A 132 7.49 -23.20 12.84
CA ASN A 132 7.90 -22.63 14.11
C ASN A 132 6.76 -21.91 14.84
N CYS A 133 5.51 -22.27 14.55
CA CYS A 133 4.34 -21.52 15.01
C CYS A 133 4.15 -21.48 16.53
N ASP A 134 4.79 -22.38 17.28
CA ASP A 134 4.86 -22.38 18.74
C ASP A 134 5.65 -21.18 19.30
N LYS A 135 6.72 -20.74 18.64
CA LYS A 135 7.65 -19.68 19.10
C LYS A 135 7.57 -18.38 18.31
N VAL A 136 7.10 -18.47 17.08
CA VAL A 136 7.14 -17.37 16.11
C VAL A 136 5.73 -16.87 15.82
N HIS A 137 5.56 -15.55 15.78
CA HIS A 137 4.38 -14.87 15.27
C HIS A 137 4.67 -14.37 13.86
N MET A 138 3.82 -14.68 12.90
CA MET A 138 3.92 -14.09 11.57
C MET A 138 3.24 -12.72 11.57
N GLY A 139 4.01 -11.70 11.25
CA GLY A 139 3.53 -10.35 11.02
C GLY A 139 3.41 -10.10 9.53
N ILE A 140 2.20 -9.96 9.02
CA ILE A 140 1.97 -9.64 7.62
C ILE A 140 1.64 -8.16 7.44
N GLY A 141 2.25 -7.52 6.46
CA GLY A 141 2.02 -6.09 6.15
C GLY A 141 0.95 -5.85 5.10
N SER A 142 0.15 -6.86 4.77
CA SER A 142 -0.85 -6.81 3.70
C SER A 142 -2.12 -7.54 4.09
N LEU A 143 -3.17 -7.40 3.27
CA LEU A 143 -4.41 -8.16 3.39
C LEU A 143 -4.42 -9.44 2.55
N VAL A 144 -3.28 -9.83 1.97
CA VAL A 144 -3.17 -11.06 1.19
C VAL A 144 -3.11 -12.28 2.11
N GLY A 145 -3.51 -13.45 1.59
CA GLY A 145 -3.51 -14.68 2.34
C GLY A 145 -4.82 -14.97 3.08
N PRO A 146 -4.81 -15.91 4.04
CA PRO A 146 -6.01 -16.36 4.75
C PRO A 146 -6.78 -15.23 5.44
N ASN A 147 -8.09 -15.42 5.58
CA ASN A 147 -9.02 -14.41 6.12
C ASN A 147 -8.61 -13.83 7.49
N ILE A 148 -7.88 -14.60 8.32
CA ILE A 148 -7.39 -14.09 9.60
C ILE A 148 -6.44 -12.91 9.42
N PHE A 149 -5.60 -12.90 8.40
CA PHE A 149 -4.71 -11.78 8.09
C PHE A 149 -5.51 -10.57 7.60
N VAL A 150 -6.54 -10.80 6.76
CA VAL A 150 -7.47 -9.75 6.34
C VAL A 150 -8.11 -9.07 7.55
N LYS A 151 -8.58 -9.84 8.52
CA LYS A 151 -9.18 -9.31 9.75
C LYS A 151 -8.19 -8.52 10.61
N ILE A 152 -7.00 -9.05 10.86
CA ILE A 152 -5.98 -8.38 11.69
C ILE A 152 -5.52 -7.08 11.04
N CYS A 153 -5.09 -7.16 9.79
CA CYS A 153 -4.55 -6.00 9.08
C CYS A 153 -5.64 -4.97 8.74
N GLY A 154 -6.84 -5.43 8.37
CA GLY A 154 -7.99 -4.56 8.12
C GLY A 154 -8.40 -3.77 9.36
N TYR A 155 -8.50 -4.43 10.52
CA TYR A 155 -8.75 -3.74 11.80
C TYR A 155 -7.70 -2.68 12.11
N SER A 156 -6.43 -3.02 11.88
CA SER A 156 -5.29 -2.14 12.15
C SER A 156 -5.32 -0.89 11.28
N THR A 157 -5.50 -1.07 9.97
CA THR A 157 -5.48 0.03 8.99
C THR A 157 -6.77 0.84 8.98
N ALA A 158 -7.89 0.31 9.48
CA ALA A 158 -9.16 1.04 9.61
C ALA A 158 -9.07 2.32 10.45
N GLN A 159 -7.99 2.49 11.24
CA GLN A 159 -7.72 3.76 11.92
C GLN A 159 -7.59 4.93 10.94
N ILE A 160 -7.12 4.68 9.70
CA ILE A 160 -6.97 5.70 8.67
C ILE A 160 -8.33 6.29 8.27
N SER A 161 -9.33 5.43 8.00
CA SER A 161 -10.68 5.90 7.64
C SER A 161 -11.43 6.50 8.82
N ARG A 162 -11.21 6.03 10.06
CA ARG A 162 -11.79 6.64 11.26
C ARG A 162 -11.31 8.08 11.45
N GLU A 163 -10.01 8.32 11.29
CA GLU A 163 -9.46 9.67 11.30
C GLU A 163 -10.02 10.52 10.17
N LEU A 164 -10.03 9.99 8.95
CA LEU A 164 -10.54 10.71 7.78
C LEU A 164 -12.00 11.10 7.95
N LYS A 165 -12.83 10.21 8.50
CA LYS A 165 -14.26 10.50 8.74
C LYS A 165 -14.46 11.69 9.70
N ILE A 166 -13.64 11.77 10.74
CA ILE A 166 -13.64 12.91 11.67
C ILE A 166 -13.20 14.18 10.93
N GLN A 167 -12.08 14.13 10.21
CA GLN A 167 -11.52 15.26 9.48
C GLN A 167 -12.44 15.78 8.35
N LEU A 168 -13.17 14.89 7.67
CA LEU A 168 -14.18 15.30 6.70
C LEU A 168 -15.35 16.04 7.36
N ASN A 169 -15.81 15.57 8.53
CA ASN A 169 -16.86 16.27 9.26
C ASN A 169 -16.37 17.63 9.81
N GLU A 170 -15.13 17.73 10.24
CA GLU A 170 -14.52 19.00 10.68
C GLU A 170 -14.39 20.00 9.53
N GLU A 171 -13.98 19.55 8.33
CA GLU A 171 -13.78 20.41 7.16
C GLU A 171 -15.09 20.83 6.48
N PHE A 172 -16.07 19.91 6.38
CA PHE A 172 -17.27 20.11 5.56
C PHE A 172 -18.58 20.17 6.37
N GLY A 173 -18.53 19.94 7.69
CA GLY A 173 -19.72 19.79 8.53
C GLY A 173 -20.40 18.43 8.46
N GLU A 174 -20.25 17.72 7.33
CA GLU A 174 -20.79 16.39 7.07
C GLU A 174 -19.93 15.63 6.06
N ILE A 175 -20.22 14.36 5.84
CA ILE A 175 -19.59 13.61 4.74
C ILE A 175 -20.12 14.12 3.40
N PRO A 176 -19.26 14.63 2.49
CA PRO A 176 -19.68 15.20 1.22
C PRO A 176 -20.56 14.26 0.39
N SER A 177 -21.59 14.83 -0.26
CA SER A 177 -22.56 14.08 -1.08
C SER A 177 -21.98 13.53 -2.38
N LYS A 178 -20.79 14.01 -2.80
CA LYS A 178 -20.06 13.59 -4.01
C LYS A 178 -18.58 13.38 -3.70
N LEU A 179 -18.31 12.41 -2.81
CA LEU A 179 -16.97 12.08 -2.34
C LEU A 179 -16.36 10.94 -3.17
N LYS A 180 -15.11 11.10 -3.59
CA LYS A 180 -14.32 10.04 -4.23
C LYS A 180 -13.08 9.76 -3.38
N LEU A 181 -12.94 8.53 -2.92
CA LEU A 181 -11.81 8.05 -2.15
C LEU A 181 -10.90 7.22 -3.05
N ILE A 182 -9.73 7.76 -3.40
CA ILE A 182 -8.79 7.14 -4.34
C ILE A 182 -7.57 6.63 -3.57
N ASN A 183 -7.21 5.38 -3.79
CA ASN A 183 -6.00 4.80 -3.22
C ASN A 183 -5.34 3.81 -4.18
N CYS A 184 -4.02 3.66 -4.05
CA CYS A 184 -3.28 2.63 -4.75
C CYS A 184 -3.56 1.24 -4.18
N VAL A 185 -3.56 0.23 -5.05
CA VAL A 185 -3.85 -1.17 -4.68
C VAL A 185 -2.76 -2.09 -5.20
N GLY A 186 -1.94 -2.62 -4.27
CA GLY A 186 -1.15 -3.82 -4.45
C GLY A 186 -1.84 -4.96 -3.69
N GLY A 187 -1.32 -5.37 -2.54
CA GLY A 187 -2.07 -6.29 -1.65
C GLY A 187 -3.32 -5.69 -1.00
N GLY A 188 -3.51 -4.37 -1.05
CA GLY A 188 -4.75 -3.66 -0.72
C GLY A 188 -4.91 -3.19 0.73
N SER A 189 -3.89 -3.28 1.58
CA SER A 189 -4.03 -2.92 3.01
C SER A 189 -4.31 -1.43 3.24
N SER A 190 -3.65 -0.54 2.51
CA SER A 190 -3.89 0.89 2.59
C SER A 190 -5.30 1.23 2.10
N ALA A 191 -5.67 0.77 0.91
CA ALA A 191 -6.96 1.06 0.31
C ALA A 191 -8.13 0.58 1.18
N TYR A 192 -8.09 -0.64 1.69
CA TYR A 192 -9.11 -1.13 2.60
C TYR A 192 -9.19 -0.29 3.88
N GLY A 193 -8.03 0.00 4.49
CA GLY A 193 -7.98 0.82 5.70
C GLY A 193 -8.55 2.23 5.49
N PHE A 194 -8.28 2.82 4.34
CA PHE A 194 -8.77 4.14 3.93
C PHE A 194 -10.28 4.15 3.63
N TRP A 195 -10.86 3.00 3.23
CA TRP A 195 -12.26 2.89 2.84
C TRP A 195 -13.17 2.28 3.91
N SER A 196 -12.64 1.59 4.91
CA SER A 196 -13.42 0.70 5.78
C SER A 196 -14.62 1.36 6.46
N GLU A 197 -14.52 2.62 6.90
CA GLU A 197 -15.64 3.38 7.49
C GLU A 197 -16.64 3.92 6.43
N PHE A 198 -16.33 3.74 5.13
CA PHE A 198 -17.12 4.26 4.02
C PHE A 198 -17.71 3.16 3.14
N ILE A 199 -17.42 1.89 3.41
CA ILE A 199 -17.88 0.75 2.59
C ILE A 199 -19.41 0.69 2.53
N ASP A 200 -20.09 0.98 3.63
CA ASP A 200 -21.55 0.91 3.72
C ASP A 200 -22.29 2.16 3.22
N TYR A 201 -21.56 3.22 2.84
CA TYR A 201 -22.16 4.38 2.22
C TYR A 201 -22.68 4.07 0.81
N ASN A 202 -23.75 4.77 0.40
CA ASN A 202 -24.22 4.68 -0.97
C ASN A 202 -23.10 5.03 -1.96
N LYS A 203 -22.91 4.20 -2.99
CA LYS A 203 -21.84 4.40 -3.98
C LYS A 203 -21.95 5.71 -4.77
N ASN A 204 -23.17 6.28 -4.87
CA ASN A 204 -23.38 7.56 -5.52
C ASN A 204 -22.96 8.74 -4.61
N GLN A 205 -22.92 8.55 -3.29
CA GLN A 205 -22.39 9.51 -2.34
C GLN A 205 -20.88 9.34 -2.19
N VAL A 206 -20.40 8.12 -1.93
CA VAL A 206 -18.99 7.83 -1.71
C VAL A 206 -18.51 6.78 -2.71
N GLU A 207 -17.79 7.20 -3.74
CA GLU A 207 -17.16 6.31 -4.72
C GLU A 207 -15.78 5.87 -4.21
N LEU A 208 -15.53 4.55 -4.21
CA LEU A 208 -14.25 3.94 -3.84
C LEU A 208 -13.49 3.55 -5.11
N ILE A 209 -12.28 4.10 -5.30
CA ILE A 209 -11.50 3.91 -6.51
C ILE A 209 -10.11 3.34 -6.16
N GLY A 210 -9.87 2.10 -6.58
CA GLY A 210 -8.57 1.45 -6.45
C GLY A 210 -7.74 1.59 -7.72
N VAL A 211 -6.48 1.98 -7.56
CA VAL A 211 -5.56 2.18 -8.68
C VAL A 211 -4.42 1.17 -8.58
N GLU A 212 -4.37 0.25 -9.51
CA GLU A 212 -3.34 -0.79 -9.59
C GLU A 212 -2.17 -0.36 -10.48
N ALA A 213 -1.05 -1.08 -10.41
CA ALA A 213 0.11 -0.80 -11.25
C ALA A 213 -0.05 -1.43 -12.65
N GLY A 214 -0.22 -0.58 -13.65
CA GLY A 214 -0.35 -0.95 -15.05
C GLY A 214 0.94 -1.41 -15.72
N GLY A 215 2.09 -1.22 -15.03
CA GLY A 215 3.43 -1.49 -15.55
C GLY A 215 3.90 -0.44 -16.57
N PRO A 216 5.09 -0.64 -17.16
CA PRO A 216 5.61 0.25 -18.21
C PRO A 216 4.72 0.21 -19.46
N LYS A 217 4.47 1.34 -20.11
CA LYS A 217 3.65 1.42 -21.35
C LYS A 217 4.11 0.48 -22.47
N LYS A 218 5.40 0.21 -22.54
CA LYS A 218 6.01 -0.64 -23.58
C LYS A 218 6.06 -2.12 -23.21
N SER A 219 5.73 -2.48 -21.97
CA SER A 219 5.72 -3.85 -21.47
C SER A 219 4.30 -4.42 -21.48
N LYS A 220 4.20 -5.74 -21.61
CA LYS A 220 2.94 -6.48 -21.37
C LYS A 220 2.77 -6.89 -19.92
N LEU A 221 3.85 -6.77 -19.12
CA LEU A 221 3.85 -7.10 -17.70
C LEU A 221 3.15 -5.98 -16.92
N HIS A 222 2.40 -6.38 -15.91
CA HIS A 222 1.66 -5.48 -15.02
C HIS A 222 1.37 -6.17 -13.69
N ALA A 223 1.00 -5.40 -12.68
CA ALA A 223 0.50 -5.88 -11.39
C ALA A 223 -0.92 -5.35 -11.12
N ALA A 224 -1.83 -5.60 -12.07
CA ALA A 224 -3.19 -5.07 -12.09
C ALA A 224 -4.24 -6.21 -12.26
N PRO A 225 -4.36 -7.14 -11.27
CA PRO A 225 -5.24 -8.30 -11.41
C PRO A 225 -6.72 -7.94 -11.47
N LEU A 226 -7.17 -6.87 -10.81
CA LEU A 226 -8.58 -6.48 -10.79
C LEU A 226 -8.99 -5.70 -12.03
N SER A 227 -8.18 -4.72 -12.45
CA SER A 227 -8.54 -3.81 -13.54
C SER A 227 -8.22 -4.35 -14.94
N LYS A 228 -7.30 -5.33 -15.05
CA LYS A 228 -6.96 -5.99 -16.33
C LYS A 228 -7.56 -7.39 -16.48
N ASN A 229 -8.71 -7.64 -15.81
CA ASN A 229 -9.52 -8.85 -15.97
C ASN A 229 -8.77 -10.18 -15.80
N SER A 230 -7.92 -10.27 -14.78
CA SER A 230 -7.26 -11.52 -14.43
C SER A 230 -8.27 -12.57 -13.94
N LYS A 231 -7.86 -13.84 -13.91
CA LYS A 231 -8.69 -14.93 -13.44
C LYS A 231 -8.46 -15.19 -11.94
N VAL A 232 -9.42 -15.84 -11.30
CA VAL A 232 -9.25 -16.34 -9.94
C VAL A 232 -8.20 -17.46 -9.93
N GLY A 233 -7.27 -17.36 -8.99
CA GLY A 233 -6.24 -18.34 -8.70
C GLY A 233 -6.05 -18.51 -7.21
N VAL A 234 -5.09 -19.36 -6.80
CA VAL A 234 -4.74 -19.54 -5.39
C VAL A 234 -3.28 -19.13 -5.19
N LEU A 235 -3.07 -18.14 -4.33
CA LEU A 235 -1.74 -17.69 -3.96
C LEU A 235 -1.69 -17.40 -2.45
N HIS A 236 -0.60 -17.84 -1.79
CA HIS A 236 -0.36 -17.63 -0.35
C HIS A 236 -1.54 -18.05 0.55
N GLY A 237 -2.25 -19.11 0.17
CA GLY A 237 -3.35 -19.68 0.96
C GLY A 237 -4.70 -18.95 0.85
N ALA A 238 -4.88 -18.14 -0.20
CA ALA A 238 -6.16 -17.48 -0.48
C ALA A 238 -6.53 -17.59 -1.97
N ALA A 239 -7.83 -17.72 -2.25
CA ALA A 239 -8.39 -17.56 -3.58
C ALA A 239 -8.62 -16.06 -3.84
N ALA A 240 -8.05 -15.55 -4.94
CA ALA A 240 -8.15 -14.14 -5.33
C ALA A 240 -7.89 -14.01 -6.83
N TYR A 241 -8.17 -12.84 -7.40
CA TYR A 241 -7.72 -12.53 -8.76
C TYR A 241 -6.19 -12.50 -8.81
N CYS A 242 -5.61 -13.23 -9.77
CA CYS A 242 -4.17 -13.35 -9.97
C CYS A 242 -3.78 -13.11 -11.41
N VAL A 243 -2.67 -12.41 -11.63
CA VAL A 243 -2.02 -12.32 -12.92
C VAL A 243 -1.38 -13.70 -13.22
N GLN A 244 -1.98 -14.44 -14.15
CA GLN A 244 -1.60 -15.82 -14.45
C GLN A 244 -1.71 -16.12 -15.94
N ASN A 245 -1.00 -17.15 -16.39
CA ASN A 245 -1.06 -17.65 -17.77
C ASN A 245 -2.29 -18.57 -17.99
N SER A 246 -2.40 -19.12 -19.21
CA SER A 246 -3.49 -20.06 -19.58
C SER A 246 -3.55 -21.31 -18.70
N ASP A 247 -2.41 -21.75 -18.18
CA ASP A 247 -2.25 -22.96 -17.39
C ASP A 247 -2.44 -22.71 -15.88
N GLY A 248 -2.80 -21.48 -15.50
CA GLY A 248 -3.03 -21.07 -14.11
C GLY A 248 -1.75 -20.80 -13.32
N GLN A 249 -0.57 -20.76 -13.98
CA GLN A 249 0.67 -20.40 -13.31
C GLN A 249 0.74 -18.89 -13.12
N ILE A 250 1.19 -18.49 -11.94
CA ILE A 250 1.37 -17.07 -11.60
C ILE A 250 2.47 -16.46 -12.50
N ASN A 251 2.14 -15.41 -13.21
CA ASN A 251 3.08 -14.69 -14.06
C ASN A 251 3.99 -13.77 -13.25
N GLU A 252 5.15 -13.46 -13.83
CA GLU A 252 5.95 -12.33 -13.38
C GLU A 252 5.17 -11.03 -13.58
N THR A 253 5.39 -10.10 -12.68
CA THR A 253 4.82 -8.74 -12.70
C THR A 253 5.92 -7.72 -12.86
N GLU A 254 5.54 -6.50 -13.28
CA GLU A 254 6.47 -5.40 -13.40
C GLU A 254 5.78 -4.09 -12.98
N SER A 255 6.42 -3.34 -12.10
CA SER A 255 6.04 -2.00 -11.72
C SER A 255 7.25 -1.22 -11.24
N ILE A 256 7.29 0.08 -11.54
CA ILE A 256 8.25 1.01 -10.95
C ILE A 256 8.09 1.11 -9.43
N SER A 257 6.87 0.87 -8.94
CA SER A 257 6.53 0.83 -7.53
C SER A 257 6.62 -0.58 -6.99
N SER A 258 7.69 -0.88 -6.26
CA SER A 258 7.90 -2.21 -5.66
C SER A 258 6.83 -2.61 -4.64
N GLY A 259 6.12 -1.66 -4.02
CA GLY A 259 5.01 -1.95 -3.11
C GLY A 259 3.71 -2.36 -3.81
N LEU A 260 3.60 -2.09 -5.12
CA LEU A 260 2.48 -2.52 -5.96
C LEU A 260 2.84 -3.70 -6.85
N ASP A 261 4.11 -4.09 -6.93
CA ASP A 261 4.61 -5.17 -7.79
C ASP A 261 4.30 -6.54 -7.18
N TYR A 262 3.02 -6.93 -7.28
CA TYR A 262 2.51 -8.17 -6.72
C TYR A 262 1.41 -8.75 -7.63
N PRO A 263 1.46 -10.05 -7.97
CA PRO A 263 0.60 -10.65 -8.99
C PRO A 263 -0.83 -10.95 -8.53
N SER A 264 -1.18 -10.65 -7.30
CA SER A 264 -2.50 -10.91 -6.73
C SER A 264 -2.96 -9.75 -5.84
N VAL A 265 -4.13 -9.90 -5.24
CA VAL A 265 -4.74 -8.89 -4.38
C VAL A 265 -5.45 -9.57 -3.20
N SER A 266 -5.86 -8.80 -2.20
CA SER A 266 -6.67 -9.32 -1.10
C SER A 266 -8.02 -9.86 -1.56
N PRO A 267 -8.51 -10.98 -1.00
CA PRO A 267 -9.86 -11.47 -1.24
C PRO A 267 -10.97 -10.45 -0.97
N ILE A 268 -10.77 -9.53 -0.02
CA ILE A 268 -11.76 -8.48 0.26
C ILE A 268 -11.89 -7.50 -0.91
N HIS A 269 -10.80 -7.18 -1.61
CA HIS A 269 -10.87 -6.34 -2.81
C HIS A 269 -11.53 -7.06 -3.99
N CYS A 270 -11.35 -8.38 -4.09
CA CYS A 270 -12.10 -9.20 -5.05
C CYS A 270 -13.60 -9.08 -4.78
N LEU A 271 -14.02 -9.25 -3.51
CA LEU A 271 -15.42 -9.11 -3.11
C LEU A 271 -15.95 -7.70 -3.45
N LEU A 272 -15.24 -6.64 -3.06
CA LEU A 272 -15.67 -5.25 -3.32
C LEU A 272 -15.82 -4.95 -4.81
N LYS A 273 -15.00 -5.57 -5.67
CA LYS A 273 -15.15 -5.51 -7.14
C LYS A 273 -16.41 -6.25 -7.58
N ASP A 274 -16.56 -7.52 -7.16
CA ASP A 274 -17.61 -8.41 -7.67
C ASP A 274 -19.02 -7.93 -7.29
N VAL A 275 -19.16 -7.33 -6.08
CA VAL A 275 -20.43 -6.72 -5.66
C VAL A 275 -20.62 -5.30 -6.18
N GLY A 276 -19.70 -4.77 -6.98
CA GLY A 276 -19.76 -3.43 -7.57
C GLY A 276 -19.69 -2.29 -6.56
N ARG A 277 -19.07 -2.54 -5.36
CA ARG A 277 -18.92 -1.51 -4.34
C ARG A 277 -17.72 -0.59 -4.62
N ALA A 278 -16.64 -1.13 -5.12
CA ALA A 278 -15.45 -0.38 -5.51
C ALA A 278 -15.14 -0.57 -6.99
N ARG A 279 -14.68 0.50 -7.62
CA ARG A 279 -14.16 0.50 -9.00
C ARG A 279 -12.64 0.36 -8.95
N TYR A 280 -12.10 -0.44 -9.86
CA TYR A 280 -10.66 -0.60 -10.01
C TYR A 280 -10.21 -0.14 -11.39
N THR A 281 -9.09 0.56 -11.42
CA THR A 281 -8.40 1.03 -12.63
C THR A 281 -6.91 0.84 -12.45
N TYR A 282 -6.11 1.26 -13.40
CA TYR A 282 -4.65 1.23 -13.29
C TYR A 282 -4.03 2.53 -13.80
N ALA A 283 -2.84 2.80 -13.33
CA ALA A 283 -1.94 3.79 -13.90
C ALA A 283 -0.65 3.11 -14.35
N THR A 284 -0.07 3.58 -15.45
CA THR A 284 1.24 3.10 -15.92
C THR A 284 2.36 3.74 -15.10
N ASP A 285 3.56 3.17 -15.22
CA ASP A 285 4.76 3.71 -14.58
C ASP A 285 5.02 5.17 -14.95
N GLU A 286 4.81 5.51 -16.23
CA GLU A 286 4.97 6.86 -16.74
C GLU A 286 3.94 7.83 -16.16
N GLU A 287 2.67 7.41 -16.09
CA GLU A 287 1.61 8.22 -15.49
C GLU A 287 1.86 8.46 -13.99
N ALA A 288 2.37 7.48 -13.27
CA ALA A 288 2.74 7.62 -11.87
C ALA A 288 3.91 8.59 -11.68
N LEU A 289 4.94 8.54 -12.56
CA LEU A 289 6.05 9.50 -12.54
C LEU A 289 5.63 10.92 -12.87
N ASP A 290 4.76 11.10 -13.87
CA ASP A 290 4.20 12.40 -14.23
C ASP A 290 3.38 12.99 -13.08
N ALA A 291 2.57 12.16 -12.41
CA ALA A 291 1.82 12.56 -11.24
C ALA A 291 2.74 12.93 -10.07
N TYR A 292 3.76 12.13 -9.78
CA TYR A 292 4.78 12.45 -8.77
C TYR A 292 5.39 13.83 -9.01
N LYS A 293 5.85 14.07 -10.24
CA LYS A 293 6.46 15.33 -10.65
C LYS A 293 5.51 16.51 -10.40
N LEU A 294 4.29 16.43 -10.92
CA LEU A 294 3.29 17.48 -10.82
C LEU A 294 2.95 17.82 -9.35
N ILE A 295 2.73 16.80 -8.51
CA ILE A 295 2.42 16.97 -7.08
C ILE A 295 3.59 17.63 -6.35
N THR A 296 4.81 17.16 -6.61
CA THR A 296 6.01 17.71 -5.95
C THR A 296 6.26 19.17 -6.35
N GLU A 297 6.03 19.52 -7.61
CA GLU A 297 6.18 20.90 -8.11
C GLU A 297 5.11 21.83 -7.54
N LEU A 298 3.85 21.42 -7.50
CA LEU A 298 2.76 22.29 -7.11
C LEU A 298 2.52 22.36 -5.60
N GLU A 299 2.65 21.26 -4.89
CA GLU A 299 2.21 21.14 -3.49
C GLU A 299 3.36 20.93 -2.50
N GLU A 300 4.59 20.85 -2.97
CA GLU A 300 5.80 20.63 -2.16
C GLU A 300 5.76 19.35 -1.31
N ILE A 301 4.93 18.38 -1.71
CA ILE A 301 4.87 17.05 -1.10
C ILE A 301 5.50 16.02 -2.02
N SER A 302 6.17 15.04 -1.45
CA SER A 302 6.86 13.98 -2.20
C SER A 302 6.29 12.62 -1.82
N PRO A 303 5.16 12.19 -2.45
CA PRO A 303 4.57 10.88 -2.18
C PRO A 303 5.48 9.76 -2.69
N SER A 304 5.41 8.57 -2.11
CA SER A 304 6.06 7.40 -2.73
C SER A 304 5.43 7.05 -4.07
N LEU A 305 6.10 6.20 -4.85
CA LEU A 305 5.58 5.79 -6.16
C LEU A 305 4.27 5.01 -6.07
N GLU A 306 3.95 4.39 -4.93
CA GLU A 306 2.67 3.75 -4.71
C GLU A 306 1.50 4.76 -4.81
N PRO A 307 1.38 5.78 -3.91
CA PRO A 307 0.29 6.75 -4.01
C PRO A 307 0.40 7.63 -5.27
N ALA A 308 1.56 7.74 -5.92
CA ALA A 308 1.68 8.42 -7.21
C ALA A 308 0.74 7.81 -8.27
N HIS A 309 0.51 6.49 -8.25
CA HIS A 309 -0.52 5.85 -9.11
C HIS A 309 -1.93 6.36 -8.79
N ALA A 310 -2.26 6.52 -7.51
CA ALA A 310 -3.56 7.06 -7.09
C ALA A 310 -3.73 8.53 -7.48
N PHE A 311 -2.68 9.33 -7.35
CA PHE A 311 -2.67 10.72 -7.82
C PHE A 311 -2.83 10.80 -9.35
N ALA A 312 -2.24 9.88 -10.11
CA ALA A 312 -2.42 9.84 -11.57
C ALA A 312 -3.90 9.70 -11.95
N GLU A 313 -4.65 8.86 -11.27
CA GLU A 313 -6.11 8.74 -11.50
C GLU A 313 -6.85 10.01 -11.07
N ALA A 314 -6.51 10.60 -9.92
CA ALA A 314 -7.12 11.87 -9.47
C ALA A 314 -6.92 12.98 -10.51
N ILE A 315 -5.72 13.11 -11.06
CA ILE A 315 -5.37 14.07 -12.11
C ILE A 315 -6.19 13.84 -13.39
N LYS A 316 -6.43 12.59 -13.76
CA LYS A 316 -7.23 12.24 -14.95
C LYS A 316 -8.71 12.60 -14.81
N ILE A 317 -9.28 12.39 -13.62
CA ILE A 317 -10.74 12.52 -13.45
C ILE A 317 -11.17 13.91 -12.96
N ALA A 318 -10.33 14.63 -12.20
CA ALA A 318 -10.69 15.93 -11.62
C ALA A 318 -11.22 16.95 -12.66
N PRO A 319 -10.57 17.14 -13.83
CA PRO A 319 -11.04 18.11 -14.83
C PRO A 319 -12.40 17.78 -15.45
N ARG A 320 -12.86 16.52 -15.33
CA ARG A 320 -14.14 16.04 -15.90
C ARG A 320 -15.30 16.19 -14.92
N LEU A 321 -15.02 16.64 -13.72
CA LEU A 321 -15.96 16.82 -12.63
C LEU A 321 -16.22 18.32 -12.42
N ASN A 322 -17.12 18.67 -11.52
CA ASN A 322 -17.36 20.05 -11.12
C ASN A 322 -16.92 20.30 -9.66
N GLY A 323 -16.87 21.54 -9.25
CA GLY A 323 -16.37 21.98 -7.93
C GLY A 323 -17.15 21.44 -6.72
N SER A 324 -18.34 20.82 -6.93
CA SER A 324 -19.07 20.14 -5.86
C SER A 324 -18.56 18.71 -5.57
N ASN A 325 -17.67 18.17 -6.41
CA ASN A 325 -17.05 16.88 -6.19
C ASN A 325 -15.80 17.07 -5.35
N ILE A 326 -15.65 16.21 -4.35
CA ILE A 326 -14.46 16.13 -3.48
C ILE A 326 -13.70 14.85 -3.81
N ILE A 327 -12.44 14.97 -4.14
CA ILE A 327 -11.52 13.86 -4.31
C ILE A 327 -10.57 13.85 -3.12
N VAL A 328 -10.46 12.71 -2.44
CA VAL A 328 -9.43 12.50 -1.40
C VAL A 328 -8.52 11.37 -1.84
N VAL A 329 -7.22 11.65 -1.91
CA VAL A 329 -6.18 10.66 -2.22
C VAL A 329 -5.45 10.29 -0.94
N ASP A 330 -5.26 9.00 -0.67
CA ASP A 330 -4.39 8.53 0.41
C ASP A 330 -2.92 8.58 -0.01
N SER A 331 -2.16 9.51 0.55
CA SER A 331 -0.70 9.54 0.46
C SER A 331 -0.10 8.57 1.48
N CYS A 332 -0.17 7.28 1.15
CA CYS A 332 0.11 6.16 2.08
C CYS A 332 1.59 5.89 2.36
N GLY A 333 2.50 6.61 1.73
CA GLY A 333 3.95 6.48 1.93
C GLY A 333 4.73 7.68 1.39
N ASP A 334 5.89 7.96 1.99
CA ASP A 334 6.84 8.98 1.54
C ASP A 334 7.79 8.45 0.45
N SER A 335 8.45 9.36 -0.30
CA SER A 335 9.34 9.02 -1.41
C SER A 335 10.76 8.65 -0.98
N LEU A 336 11.10 8.64 0.30
CA LEU A 336 12.49 8.43 0.75
C LEU A 336 13.10 7.13 0.24
N LYS A 337 12.29 6.08 0.09
CA LYS A 337 12.74 4.80 -0.46
C LYS A 337 12.96 4.82 -1.97
N ASP A 338 12.29 5.73 -2.68
CA ASP A 338 12.23 5.78 -4.14
C ASP A 338 13.23 6.76 -4.74
N LYS A 339 14.04 7.46 -3.90
CA LYS A 339 14.97 8.51 -4.33
C LYS A 339 15.85 8.11 -5.50
N ASP A 340 16.45 6.91 -5.46
CA ASP A 340 17.35 6.46 -6.52
C ASP A 340 16.59 6.17 -7.83
N ILE A 341 15.38 5.61 -7.72
CA ILE A 341 14.52 5.35 -8.88
C ILE A 341 14.07 6.68 -9.49
N ILE A 342 13.59 7.60 -8.67
CA ILE A 342 13.12 8.92 -9.08
C ILE A 342 14.26 9.69 -9.74
N LYS A 343 15.44 9.74 -9.11
CA LYS A 343 16.63 10.38 -9.68
C LYS A 343 17.03 9.79 -11.03
N LYS A 344 17.00 8.48 -11.18
CA LYS A 344 17.30 7.79 -12.43
C LYS A 344 16.30 8.11 -13.54
N ARG A 345 15.02 8.29 -13.20
CA ARG A 345 13.93 8.48 -14.17
C ARG A 345 13.63 9.95 -14.47
N LEU A 346 13.75 10.83 -13.48
CA LEU A 346 13.39 12.24 -13.58
C LEU A 346 14.56 13.22 -13.39
N GLY A 347 15.79 12.72 -13.20
CA GLY A 347 16.96 13.58 -12.98
C GLY A 347 16.94 14.27 -11.62
N SER A 348 17.08 15.61 -11.56
CA SER A 348 17.23 16.39 -10.33
C SER A 348 15.92 16.66 -9.54
N TYR A 349 14.81 15.98 -9.85
CA TYR A 349 13.51 16.16 -9.19
C TYR A 349 13.43 15.55 -7.77
N THR A 350 14.53 15.43 -7.07
CA THR A 350 14.54 15.05 -5.64
C THR A 350 14.78 16.30 -4.79
N ARG A 351 13.77 16.78 -4.10
CA ARG A 351 13.95 17.66 -2.95
C ARG A 351 14.23 16.86 -1.68
#